data_09ff4af214bf5ba395df55d2962bfd9a
#
_entry.id   09ff4af214bf5ba395df55d2962bfd9a
#
_cell.length_a   1.000
_cell.length_b   1.000
_cell.length_c   1.000
_cell.angle_alpha   90.00
_cell.angle_beta   90.00
_cell.angle_gamma   90.00
#
_symmetry.space_group_name_H-M   'P 1'
#
loop_
_entity.id
_entity.type
_entity.pdbx_description
1 polymer ?
#
loop_
_entity_poly.entity_id
_entity_poly.type
_entity_poly.pdbx_seq_one_letter_code
_entity_poly.pdbx_strand_id
1 'polypeptide(L)'
;MNRPWATFGSNIAPRETKAVPEAEGANRARSASEAFLYRRMEMLAETRGRFQVNADLPIAFDGWGRMEVDLLCADSRVVIEIDGAQHLADPVAYRRDRRKDRLLQENGYLVLRYLAEDLAKELDSVLDGILRAVSSRQRSPVVTNTVPLWRGSRAR
;
A
#
# COMPACT_ATOMS: atom_id res chain seq x y z
N MET A 1 29.44 65.48 -17.54
CA MET A 1 28.09 64.92 -17.59
C MET A 1 28.18 63.44 -17.28
N ASN A 2 28.06 63.06 -15.97
CA ASN A 2 28.11 61.68 -15.50
C ASN A 2 26.68 61.19 -15.27
N ARG A 3 26.25 60.16 -15.98
CA ARG A 3 25.00 59.45 -15.70
C ARG A 3 25.28 58.32 -14.69
N PRO A 4 24.57 58.24 -13.57
CA PRO A 4 24.71 57.10 -12.65
C PRO A 4 23.96 55.86 -13.22
N TRP A 5 24.64 54.70 -13.13
CA TRP A 5 24.08 53.41 -13.49
C TRP A 5 22.99 52.99 -12.47
N ALA A 6 21.78 52.82 -12.95
CA ALA A 6 20.71 52.25 -12.14
C ALA A 6 20.99 50.79 -11.89
N THR A 7 21.27 50.43 -10.65
CA THR A 7 21.28 49.03 -10.19
C THR A 7 19.87 48.49 -10.17
N PHE A 8 19.58 47.60 -11.14
CA PHE A 8 18.40 46.76 -11.09
C PHE A 8 18.62 45.71 -9.96
N GLY A 9 18.12 45.99 -8.78
CA GLY A 9 17.97 45.03 -7.72
C GLY A 9 16.90 44.01 -8.10
N SER A 10 17.33 42.82 -8.54
CA SER A 10 16.44 41.67 -8.70
C SER A 10 15.99 41.19 -7.31
N ASN A 11 14.88 41.73 -6.86
CA ASN A 11 14.22 41.22 -5.65
C ASN A 11 13.48 39.92 -5.98
N ILE A 12 14.23 38.83 -6.15
CA ILE A 12 13.65 37.49 -6.21
C ILE A 12 13.33 37.12 -4.76
N ALA A 13 12.10 37.35 -4.36
CA ALA A 13 11.58 36.80 -3.14
C ALA A 13 11.79 35.27 -3.14
N PRO A 14 12.28 34.66 -2.04
CA PRO A 14 12.39 33.21 -1.98
C PRO A 14 10.99 32.63 -2.22
N ARG A 15 10.90 31.78 -3.26
CA ARG A 15 9.69 30.98 -3.49
C ARG A 15 9.42 30.22 -2.21
N GLU A 16 8.37 30.56 -1.50
CA GLU A 16 7.85 29.74 -0.42
C GLU A 16 7.63 28.34 -1.00
N THR A 17 8.50 27.42 -0.65
CA THR A 17 8.26 26.00 -0.80
C THR A 17 7.09 25.68 0.11
N LYS A 18 5.88 25.68 -0.48
CA LYS A 18 4.68 25.20 0.17
C LYS A 18 5.03 23.83 0.74
N ALA A 19 5.12 23.73 2.06
CA ALA A 19 5.34 22.47 2.74
C ALA A 19 4.29 21.50 2.20
N VAL A 20 4.75 20.36 1.63
CA VAL A 20 3.85 19.30 1.19
C VAL A 20 3.07 18.90 2.43
N PRO A 21 1.71 18.98 2.42
CA PRO A 21 0.94 18.61 3.60
C PRO A 21 1.38 17.21 4.03
N GLU A 22 1.70 17.05 5.31
CA GLU A 22 2.02 15.75 5.86
C GLU A 22 0.86 14.80 5.52
N ALA A 23 1.14 13.68 4.84
CA ALA A 23 0.10 12.81 4.33
C ALA A 23 -0.79 12.35 5.50
N GLU A 24 -2.05 12.71 5.43
CA GLU A 24 -3.03 12.39 6.47
C GLU A 24 -3.11 10.86 6.58
N GLY A 25 -2.80 10.30 7.73
CA GLY A 25 -2.70 8.85 7.92
C GLY A 25 -1.29 8.33 8.20
N ALA A 26 -0.22 9.05 7.83
CA ALA A 26 1.15 8.63 8.17
C ALA A 26 1.36 8.46 9.69
N ASN A 27 0.64 9.22 10.51
CA ASN A 27 0.66 9.12 11.96
C ASN A 27 0.07 7.80 12.51
N ARG A 28 -0.65 7.04 11.69
CA ARG A 28 -1.18 5.72 12.05
C ARG A 28 -0.17 4.60 11.80
N ALA A 29 0.93 4.87 11.11
CA ALA A 29 1.98 3.90 10.84
C ALA A 29 2.68 3.47 12.14
N ARG A 30 2.96 2.19 12.28
CA ARG A 30 3.68 1.62 13.43
C ARG A 30 5.18 1.60 13.23
N SER A 31 5.62 1.71 12.00
CA SER A 31 7.03 1.75 11.65
C SER A 31 7.37 2.93 10.74
N ALA A 32 8.63 3.33 10.76
CA ALA A 32 9.14 4.34 9.84
C ALA A 32 9.01 3.92 8.36
N SER A 33 9.14 2.63 8.08
CA SER A 33 9.01 2.06 6.72
C SER A 33 7.59 2.15 6.21
N GLU A 34 6.58 1.83 7.04
CA GLU A 34 5.17 2.02 6.70
C GLU A 34 4.85 3.49 6.40
N ALA A 35 5.26 4.40 7.29
CA ALA A 35 5.04 5.83 7.10
C ALA A 35 5.74 6.34 5.83
N PHE A 36 6.95 5.89 5.57
CA PHE A 36 7.72 6.26 4.40
C PHE A 36 7.01 5.82 3.11
N LEU A 37 6.63 4.54 3.00
CA LEU A 37 5.94 4.02 1.82
C LEU A 37 4.60 4.72 1.60
N TYR A 38 3.81 4.89 2.66
CA TYR A 38 2.53 5.59 2.59
C TYR A 38 2.69 7.01 2.01
N ARG A 39 3.63 7.81 2.53
CA ARG A 39 3.88 9.16 2.01
C ARG A 39 4.29 9.16 0.54
N ARG A 40 5.09 8.18 0.10
CA ARG A 40 5.46 8.06 -1.30
C ARG A 40 4.26 7.76 -2.19
N MET A 41 3.38 6.87 -1.77
CA MET A 41 2.14 6.57 -2.50
C MET A 41 1.17 7.75 -2.56
N GLU A 42 1.11 8.58 -1.50
CA GLU A 42 0.30 9.79 -1.49
C GLU A 42 0.79 10.87 -2.49
N MET A 43 2.03 10.77 -2.94
CA MET A 43 2.58 11.67 -3.99
C MET A 43 2.20 11.23 -5.41
N LEU A 44 1.76 10.00 -5.62
CA LEU A 44 1.40 9.45 -6.92
C LEU A 44 -0.11 9.58 -7.15
N ALA A 45 -0.50 10.05 -8.34
CA ALA A 45 -1.91 10.28 -8.69
C ALA A 45 -2.75 8.99 -8.61
N GLU A 46 -2.15 7.85 -8.98
CA GLU A 46 -2.81 6.55 -9.06
C GLU A 46 -3.11 5.93 -7.70
N THR A 47 -2.40 6.34 -6.65
CA THR A 47 -2.51 5.76 -5.31
C THR A 47 -2.92 6.75 -4.23
N ARG A 48 -2.93 8.04 -4.54
CA ARG A 48 -3.29 9.09 -3.59
C ARG A 48 -4.68 8.88 -3.00
N GLY A 49 -4.77 8.90 -1.66
CA GLY A 49 -6.02 8.76 -0.92
C GLY A 49 -6.68 7.38 -1.00
N ARG A 50 -5.99 6.37 -1.56
CA ARG A 50 -6.58 5.04 -1.78
C ARG A 50 -6.14 4.00 -0.76
N PHE A 51 -5.06 4.26 -0.03
CA PHE A 51 -4.54 3.34 0.96
C PHE A 51 -4.87 3.76 2.38
N GLN A 52 -5.22 2.80 3.20
CA GLN A 52 -5.40 2.94 4.64
C GLN A 52 -4.23 2.27 5.36
N VAL A 53 -3.65 2.96 6.34
CA VAL A 53 -2.55 2.45 7.16
C VAL A 53 -3.12 1.71 8.36
N ASN A 54 -2.55 0.57 8.72
CA ASN A 54 -2.96 -0.30 9.83
C ASN A 54 -4.48 -0.55 9.81
N ALA A 55 -4.95 -1.12 8.71
CA ALA A 55 -6.35 -1.37 8.49
C ALA A 55 -6.78 -2.71 9.07
N ASP A 56 -7.95 -2.72 9.72
CA ASP A 56 -8.60 -3.95 10.20
C ASP A 56 -9.50 -4.53 9.11
N LEU A 57 -9.38 -5.83 8.87
CA LEU A 57 -10.26 -6.61 8.02
C LEU A 57 -11.12 -7.55 8.87
N PRO A 58 -12.40 -7.80 8.50
CA PRO A 58 -13.30 -8.71 9.22
C PRO A 58 -12.97 -10.18 8.91
N ILE A 59 -11.71 -10.56 9.07
CA ILE A 59 -11.19 -11.92 8.87
C ILE A 59 -10.63 -12.39 10.20
N ALA A 60 -11.17 -13.47 10.75
CA ALA A 60 -10.70 -14.02 12.01
C ALA A 60 -9.26 -14.53 11.89
N PHE A 61 -8.38 -14.08 12.78
CA PHE A 61 -6.98 -14.44 12.79
C PHE A 61 -6.41 -14.45 14.21
N ASP A 62 -5.62 -15.49 14.56
CA ASP A 62 -4.93 -15.65 15.84
C ASP A 62 -5.82 -15.43 17.09
N GLY A 63 -7.05 -15.94 17.03
CA GLY A 63 -8.01 -15.81 18.14
C GLY A 63 -8.76 -14.48 18.21
N TRP A 64 -8.50 -13.55 17.26
CA TRP A 64 -9.21 -12.31 17.14
C TRP A 64 -10.23 -12.37 15.99
N GLY A 65 -11.36 -11.68 16.13
CA GLY A 65 -12.38 -11.61 15.09
C GLY A 65 -12.00 -10.73 13.88
N ARG A 66 -10.78 -10.23 13.87
CA ARG A 66 -10.26 -9.32 12.84
C ARG A 66 -8.79 -9.60 12.56
N MET A 67 -8.34 -9.20 11.38
CA MET A 67 -6.97 -9.26 10.94
C MET A 67 -6.50 -7.85 10.58
N GLU A 68 -5.42 -7.39 11.16
CA GLU A 68 -4.81 -6.13 10.80
C GLU A 68 -3.77 -6.32 9.68
N VAL A 69 -3.72 -5.36 8.76
CA VAL A 69 -2.76 -5.30 7.64
C VAL A 69 -2.08 -3.92 7.62
N ASP A 70 -0.81 -3.86 7.19
CA ASP A 70 -0.04 -2.61 7.23
C ASP A 70 -0.64 -1.55 6.32
N LEU A 71 -0.95 -1.90 5.06
CA LEU A 71 -1.58 -0.98 4.12
C LEU A 71 -2.66 -1.71 3.30
N LEU A 72 -3.83 -1.09 3.19
CA LEU A 72 -4.99 -1.63 2.49
C LEU A 72 -5.49 -0.67 1.42
N CYS A 73 -5.59 -1.12 0.18
CA CYS A 73 -6.39 -0.51 -0.87
C CYS A 73 -7.69 -1.31 -1.03
N ALA A 74 -8.75 -0.86 -0.38
CA ALA A 74 -10.00 -1.62 -0.26
C ALA A 74 -10.74 -1.79 -1.61
N ASP A 75 -10.79 -0.76 -2.42
CA ASP A 75 -11.45 -0.76 -3.75
C ASP A 75 -10.81 -1.74 -4.75
N SER A 76 -9.49 -1.91 -4.68
CA SER A 76 -8.74 -2.86 -5.52
C SER A 76 -8.46 -4.18 -4.82
N ARG A 77 -8.81 -4.34 -3.54
CA ARG A 77 -8.48 -5.49 -2.71
C ARG A 77 -6.98 -5.85 -2.77
N VAL A 78 -6.14 -4.83 -2.62
CA VAL A 78 -4.69 -4.98 -2.53
C VAL A 78 -4.24 -4.71 -1.10
N VAL A 79 -3.48 -5.63 -0.56
CA VAL A 79 -2.84 -5.54 0.76
C VAL A 79 -1.34 -5.46 0.56
N ILE A 80 -0.69 -4.59 1.32
CA ILE A 80 0.77 -4.49 1.38
C ILE A 80 1.19 -4.77 2.81
N GLU A 81 2.16 -5.66 2.97
CA GLU A 81 2.82 -5.98 4.24
C GLU A 81 4.30 -5.62 4.14
N ILE A 82 4.87 -5.06 5.20
CA ILE A 82 6.26 -4.64 5.25
C ILE A 82 6.97 -5.41 6.36
N ASP A 83 7.82 -6.32 5.96
CA ASP A 83 8.52 -7.22 6.88
C ASP A 83 9.88 -6.64 7.29
N GLY A 84 10.16 -6.62 8.59
CA GLY A 84 11.50 -6.35 9.10
C GLY A 84 12.41 -7.58 8.95
N ALA A 85 13.73 -7.36 8.97
CA ALA A 85 14.73 -8.43 8.81
C ALA A 85 14.60 -9.56 9.86
N GLN A 86 14.10 -9.26 11.06
CA GLN A 86 13.92 -10.22 12.14
C GLN A 86 12.85 -11.28 11.83
N HIS A 87 11.86 -10.98 10.98
CA HIS A 87 10.81 -11.93 10.62
C HIS A 87 11.34 -13.14 9.82
N LEU A 88 12.46 -12.98 9.15
CA LEU A 88 13.07 -14.06 8.36
C LEU A 88 13.75 -15.13 9.24
N ALA A 89 14.09 -14.79 10.48
CA ALA A 89 14.84 -15.67 11.40
C ALA A 89 13.94 -16.46 12.38
N ASP A 90 12.64 -16.12 12.49
CA ASP A 90 11.71 -16.77 13.42
C ASP A 90 10.76 -17.71 12.66
N PRO A 91 10.91 -19.05 12.83
CA PRO A 91 10.03 -20.03 12.16
C PRO A 91 8.56 -19.91 12.59
N VAL A 92 8.27 -19.44 13.80
CA VAL A 92 6.90 -19.29 14.30
C VAL A 92 6.24 -18.09 13.64
N ALA A 93 6.94 -16.95 13.61
CA ALA A 93 6.49 -15.75 12.91
C ALA A 93 6.29 -16.05 11.41
N TYR A 94 7.23 -16.73 10.76
CA TYR A 94 7.11 -17.12 9.36
C TYR A 94 5.85 -17.96 9.09
N ARG A 95 5.56 -18.96 9.91
CA ARG A 95 4.35 -19.80 9.74
C ARG A 95 3.08 -19.00 9.95
N ARG A 96 3.08 -18.07 10.90
CA ARG A 96 1.97 -17.16 11.16
C ARG A 96 1.69 -16.28 9.94
N ASP A 97 2.73 -15.71 9.36
CA ASP A 97 2.63 -14.87 8.17
C ASP A 97 2.10 -15.65 6.96
N ARG A 98 2.55 -16.91 6.76
CA ARG A 98 2.01 -17.77 5.68
C ARG A 98 0.53 -18.09 5.87
N ARG A 99 0.06 -18.26 7.12
CA ARG A 99 -1.38 -18.42 7.40
C ARG A 99 -2.15 -17.13 7.11
N LYS A 100 -1.60 -15.99 7.49
CA LYS A 100 -2.18 -14.67 7.20
C LYS A 100 -2.35 -14.46 5.70
N ASP A 101 -1.29 -14.68 4.93
CA ASP A 101 -1.30 -14.55 3.47
C ASP A 101 -2.37 -15.45 2.83
N ARG A 102 -2.43 -16.72 3.24
CA ARG A 102 -3.44 -17.65 2.73
C ARG A 102 -4.85 -17.16 2.97
N LEU A 103 -5.17 -16.74 4.19
CA LEU A 103 -6.49 -16.23 4.54
C LEU A 103 -6.85 -14.96 3.75
N LEU A 104 -5.90 -14.06 3.54
CA LEU A 104 -6.10 -12.89 2.70
C LEU A 104 -6.42 -13.28 1.26
N GLN A 105 -5.67 -14.23 0.69
CA GLN A 105 -5.88 -14.72 -0.68
C GLN A 105 -7.22 -15.45 -0.82
N GLU A 106 -7.60 -16.31 0.13
CA GLU A 106 -8.90 -16.98 0.17
C GLU A 106 -10.07 -15.98 0.21
N ASN A 107 -9.85 -14.80 0.81
CA ASN A 107 -10.81 -13.70 0.84
C ASN A 107 -10.68 -12.74 -0.36
N GLY A 108 -9.92 -13.11 -1.39
CA GLY A 108 -9.81 -12.39 -2.66
C GLY A 108 -8.87 -11.19 -2.65
N TYR A 109 -8.03 -11.04 -1.63
CA TYR A 109 -7.02 -10.00 -1.60
C TYR A 109 -5.76 -10.42 -2.37
N LEU A 110 -5.17 -9.48 -3.10
CA LEU A 110 -3.82 -9.60 -3.63
C LEU A 110 -2.86 -9.09 -2.57
N VAL A 111 -1.96 -9.94 -2.12
CA VAL A 111 -0.99 -9.63 -1.06
C VAL A 111 0.37 -9.33 -1.68
N LEU A 112 0.92 -8.17 -1.38
CA LEU A 112 2.29 -7.78 -1.72
C LEU A 112 3.09 -7.71 -0.42
N ARG A 113 4.22 -8.42 -0.38
CA ARG A 113 5.16 -8.35 0.75
C ARG A 113 6.47 -7.77 0.29
N TYR A 114 6.97 -6.83 1.05
CA TYR A 114 8.27 -6.19 0.83
C TYR A 114 9.09 -6.21 2.11
N LEU A 115 10.38 -6.37 1.99
CA LEU A 115 11.28 -6.15 3.11
C LEU A 115 11.46 -4.64 3.33
N ALA A 116 11.57 -4.24 4.58
CA ALA A 116 11.81 -2.83 4.92
C ALA A 116 13.09 -2.28 4.25
N GLU A 117 14.11 -3.14 4.05
CA GLU A 117 15.33 -2.76 3.36
C GLU A 117 15.14 -2.53 1.85
N ASP A 118 14.20 -3.22 1.20
CA ASP A 118 13.90 -3.03 -0.22
C ASP A 118 13.29 -1.65 -0.48
N LEU A 119 12.53 -1.12 0.48
CA LEU A 119 12.01 0.25 0.39
C LEU A 119 13.13 1.30 0.35
N ALA A 120 14.26 1.02 0.99
CA ALA A 120 15.40 1.93 1.00
C ALA A 120 16.29 1.78 -0.24
N LYS A 121 16.36 0.57 -0.81
CA LYS A 121 17.28 0.23 -1.89
C LYS A 121 16.63 0.27 -3.27
N GLU A 122 15.36 -0.14 -3.38
CA GLU A 122 14.67 -0.41 -4.64
C GLU A 122 13.27 0.22 -4.70
N LEU A 123 13.11 1.42 -4.13
CA LEU A 123 11.81 2.08 -4.01
C LEU A 123 11.03 2.14 -5.32
N ASP A 124 11.68 2.47 -6.43
CA ASP A 124 11.01 2.59 -7.73
C ASP A 124 10.41 1.25 -8.17
N SER A 125 11.13 0.16 -7.98
CA SER A 125 10.67 -1.21 -8.27
C SER A 125 9.46 -1.59 -7.39
N VAL A 126 9.49 -1.20 -6.12
CA VAL A 126 8.38 -1.42 -5.18
C VAL A 126 7.14 -0.64 -5.63
N LEU A 127 7.28 0.65 -5.91
CA LEU A 127 6.18 1.50 -6.37
C LEU A 127 5.59 0.99 -7.69
N ASP A 128 6.42 0.61 -8.66
CA ASP A 128 5.97 0.00 -9.91
C ASP A 128 5.17 -1.30 -9.69
N GLY A 129 5.61 -2.13 -8.76
CA GLY A 129 4.89 -3.34 -8.35
C GLY A 129 3.50 -3.03 -7.81
N ILE A 130 3.40 -2.05 -6.92
CA ILE A 130 2.14 -1.60 -6.34
C ILE A 130 1.20 -1.04 -7.42
N LEU A 131 1.71 -0.17 -8.29
CA LEU A 131 0.92 0.41 -9.38
C LEU A 131 0.37 -0.65 -10.33
N ARG A 132 1.18 -1.65 -10.70
CA ARG A 132 0.72 -2.79 -11.52
C ARG A 132 -0.37 -3.58 -10.81
N ALA A 133 -0.21 -3.87 -9.52
CA ALA A 133 -1.19 -4.61 -8.73
C ALA A 133 -2.53 -3.87 -8.67
N VAL A 134 -2.53 -2.60 -8.32
CA VAL A 134 -3.73 -1.76 -8.26
C VAL A 134 -4.42 -1.68 -9.62
N SER A 135 -3.66 -1.42 -10.70
CA SER A 135 -4.18 -1.31 -12.06
C SER A 135 -4.76 -2.62 -12.57
N SER A 136 -4.14 -3.75 -12.27
CA SER A 136 -4.62 -5.07 -12.69
C SER A 136 -5.97 -5.41 -12.06
N ARG A 137 -6.16 -5.03 -10.79
CA ARG A 137 -7.40 -5.28 -10.05
C ARG A 137 -8.55 -4.37 -10.50
N GLN A 138 -8.27 -3.19 -11.00
CA GLN A 138 -9.29 -2.29 -11.56
C GLN A 138 -9.84 -2.76 -12.91
N ARG A 139 -9.02 -3.45 -13.71
CA ARG A 139 -9.39 -3.93 -15.05
C ARG A 139 -10.18 -5.24 -15.03
N SER A 140 -10.12 -5.97 -13.93
CA SER A 140 -10.90 -7.21 -13.80
C SER A 140 -12.32 -6.85 -13.37
N PRO A 141 -13.35 -7.01 -14.25
CA PRO A 141 -14.72 -6.97 -13.78
C PRO A 141 -14.86 -8.04 -12.70
N VAL A 142 -15.56 -7.71 -11.62
CA VAL A 142 -15.95 -8.70 -10.62
C VAL A 142 -16.73 -9.78 -11.35
N VAL A 143 -16.06 -10.88 -11.71
CA VAL A 143 -16.77 -12.07 -12.11
C VAL A 143 -17.43 -12.57 -10.84
N THR A 144 -18.69 -12.18 -10.65
CA THR A 144 -19.57 -12.86 -9.72
C THR A 144 -19.64 -14.31 -10.23
N ASN A 145 -18.84 -15.17 -9.60
CA ASN A 145 -18.91 -16.60 -9.84
C ASN A 145 -20.28 -17.06 -9.31
N THR A 146 -21.29 -16.93 -10.16
CA THR A 146 -22.51 -17.70 -10.02
C THR A 146 -22.08 -19.14 -10.32
N VAL A 147 -21.74 -19.87 -9.27
CA VAL A 147 -21.51 -21.33 -9.37
C VAL A 147 -22.77 -21.89 -9.99
N PRO A 148 -22.74 -22.53 -11.18
CA PRO A 148 -23.90 -23.21 -11.69
C PRO A 148 -24.24 -24.31 -10.70
N LEU A 149 -25.44 -24.26 -10.13
CA LEU A 149 -26.01 -25.36 -9.36
C LEU A 149 -25.99 -26.60 -10.24
N TRP A 150 -25.06 -27.51 -9.97
CA TRP A 150 -24.98 -28.80 -10.56
C TRP A 150 -26.29 -29.56 -10.22
N ARG A 151 -27.26 -29.49 -11.09
CA ARG A 151 -28.41 -30.41 -11.01
C ARG A 151 -27.92 -31.80 -11.42
N GLY A 152 -27.58 -32.60 -10.41
CA GLY A 152 -27.38 -34.00 -10.59
C GLY A 152 -28.68 -34.62 -11.13
N SER A 153 -28.75 -34.93 -12.41
CA SER A 153 -29.79 -35.80 -12.94
C SER A 153 -29.49 -37.21 -12.44
N ARG A 154 -30.31 -37.68 -11.54
CA ARG A 154 -30.42 -39.12 -11.25
C ARG A 154 -31.04 -39.77 -12.49
N ALA A 155 -30.24 -40.50 -13.25
CA ALA A 155 -30.74 -41.47 -14.19
C ALA A 155 -31.14 -42.73 -13.40
N ARG A 156 -32.32 -43.24 -13.68
CA ARG A 156 -32.89 -44.50 -13.18
C ARG A 156 -32.16 -45.70 -13.80
#